data_d0c3856d0e6c9d7f3fc94400429db12a
#
_entry.id   d0c3856d0e6c9d7f3fc94400429db12a
#
_cell.length_a   1.000
_cell.length_b   1.000
_cell.length_c   1.000
_cell.angle_alpha   90.00
_cell.angle_beta   90.00
_cell.angle_gamma   90.00
#
_symmetry.space_group_name_H-M   'P 1'
#
loop_
_entity.id
_entity.type
_entity.pdbx_description
1 polymer ?
#
loop_
_entity_poly.entity_id
_entity_poly.type
_entity_poly.pdbx_seq_one_letter_code
_entity_poly.pdbx_strand_id
1 'polypeptide(L)'
;PIVRLVSTRMRAADLPLRLRYEAPVVRECQRNAGGSRQFTQLGFELIGAGDTAGDVEIVSLVAEAVRELVLPDARIIAGSVRPFKELLAACEDRELAAEALRCVHANDFVGLDARVAASAEPEAVKAAISELPRLHGGAEVLDRVDALLAVAGIVAPLTRELRALVEGLAPEDAQVLSFDFSIMNSFDYYTGLVFKAYAGGLPDPVGSGGRYDSIFTG
;
A
#
# COMPACT_ATOMS: atom_id res chain seq x y z
N PRO A 1 -8.99 -14.92 8.30
CA PRO A 1 -9.03 -15.72 9.52
C PRO A 1 -8.84 -14.86 10.78
N ILE A 2 -7.80 -14.01 10.85
CA ILE A 2 -7.49 -13.20 12.06
C ILE A 2 -8.62 -12.23 12.39
N VAL A 3 -9.12 -11.46 11.42
CA VAL A 3 -10.26 -10.55 11.60
C VAL A 3 -11.43 -11.27 12.24
N ARG A 4 -11.80 -12.45 11.72
CA ARG A 4 -12.88 -13.29 12.29
C ARG A 4 -12.57 -13.74 13.72
N LEU A 5 -11.32 -14.12 14.00
CA LEU A 5 -10.91 -14.51 15.36
C LEU A 5 -11.12 -13.35 16.34
N VAL A 6 -10.62 -12.16 15.98
CA VAL A 6 -10.72 -10.97 16.83
C VAL A 6 -12.17 -10.55 17.02
N SER A 7 -12.95 -10.45 15.94
CA SER A 7 -14.35 -10.01 16.00
C SER A 7 -15.28 -10.98 16.75
N THR A 8 -14.88 -12.25 16.92
CA THR A 8 -15.72 -13.25 17.59
C THR A 8 -15.20 -13.64 18.97
N ARG A 9 -13.92 -14.00 19.08
CA ARG A 9 -13.38 -14.59 20.32
C ARG A 9 -12.59 -13.60 21.18
N MET A 10 -12.15 -12.49 20.61
CA MET A 10 -11.31 -11.50 21.31
C MET A 10 -11.99 -10.13 21.45
N ARG A 11 -13.31 -10.07 21.32
CA ARG A 11 -14.08 -8.81 21.40
C ARG A 11 -13.88 -8.04 22.70
N ALA A 12 -13.64 -8.74 23.80
CA ALA A 12 -13.45 -8.16 25.12
C ALA A 12 -11.98 -8.00 25.51
N ALA A 13 -11.05 -8.25 24.59
CA ALA A 13 -9.62 -8.07 24.86
C ALA A 13 -9.24 -6.59 24.84
N ASP A 14 -8.30 -6.22 25.71
CA ASP A 14 -7.77 -4.86 25.76
C ASP A 14 -6.98 -4.54 24.47
N LEU A 15 -7.20 -3.33 23.96
CA LEU A 15 -6.47 -2.81 22.79
C LEU A 15 -5.25 -1.97 23.21
N PRO A 16 -4.19 -1.92 22.40
CA PRO A 16 -4.02 -2.59 21.11
C PRO A 16 -3.64 -4.07 21.24
N LEU A 17 -4.15 -4.90 20.33
CA LEU A 17 -3.77 -6.31 20.21
C LEU A 17 -2.57 -6.45 19.28
N ARG A 18 -1.54 -7.16 19.72
CA ARG A 18 -0.38 -7.58 18.93
C ARG A 18 -0.42 -9.09 18.76
N LEU A 19 -0.77 -9.52 17.58
CA LEU A 19 -0.94 -10.94 17.27
C LEU A 19 0.13 -11.38 16.29
N ARG A 20 0.64 -12.58 16.47
CA ARG A 20 1.49 -13.25 15.48
C ARG A 20 0.91 -14.60 15.12
N TYR A 21 1.17 -15.03 13.91
CA TYR A 21 0.78 -16.38 13.47
C TYR A 21 1.87 -16.99 12.58
N GLU A 22 1.89 -18.30 12.59
CA GLU A 22 2.64 -19.13 11.65
C GLU A 22 1.68 -20.22 11.18
N ALA A 23 1.45 -20.31 9.88
CA ALA A 23 0.51 -21.26 9.35
C ALA A 23 0.87 -21.68 7.92
N PRO A 24 0.60 -22.94 7.54
CA PRO A 24 0.63 -23.33 6.14
C PRO A 24 -0.51 -22.62 5.40
N VAL A 25 -0.18 -22.00 4.27
CA VAL A 25 -1.14 -21.36 3.37
C VAL A 25 -1.04 -21.98 1.98
N VAL A 26 -2.17 -22.01 1.29
CA VAL A 26 -2.25 -22.44 -0.11
C VAL A 26 -2.71 -21.26 -0.93
N ARG A 27 -1.93 -20.91 -1.95
CA ARG A 27 -2.30 -19.87 -2.93
C ARG A 27 -2.42 -20.45 -4.31
N GLU A 28 -3.35 -19.90 -5.08
CA GLU A 28 -3.43 -20.18 -6.49
C GLU A 28 -2.28 -19.44 -7.20
N CYS A 29 -1.28 -20.19 -7.67
CA CYS A 29 -0.15 -19.63 -8.42
C CYS A 29 -0.44 -19.76 -9.91
N GLN A 30 -0.09 -18.74 -10.69
CA GLN A 30 -0.05 -18.88 -12.14
C GLN A 30 0.95 -19.99 -12.50
N ARG A 31 0.58 -20.87 -13.43
CA ARG A 31 1.29 -22.13 -13.76
C ARG A 31 2.76 -21.96 -14.14
N ASN A 32 3.21 -20.75 -14.46
CA ASN A 32 4.53 -20.49 -15.02
C ASN A 32 5.60 -20.05 -14.01
N ALA A 33 5.26 -19.89 -12.73
CA ALA A 33 6.20 -19.32 -11.74
C ALA A 33 7.05 -20.36 -10.98
N GLY A 34 6.88 -21.67 -11.21
CA GLY A 34 7.70 -22.71 -10.55
C GLY A 34 7.59 -22.77 -9.03
N GLY A 35 6.79 -21.94 -8.40
CA GLY A 35 6.63 -21.85 -6.96
C GLY A 35 5.71 -22.93 -6.38
N SER A 36 5.95 -23.34 -5.13
CA SER A 36 5.03 -24.20 -4.41
C SER A 36 3.71 -23.48 -4.13
N ARG A 37 2.59 -24.16 -4.40
CA ARG A 37 1.25 -23.66 -4.02
C ARG A 37 1.04 -23.60 -2.51
N GLN A 38 1.77 -24.41 -1.77
CA GLN A 38 1.74 -24.48 -0.32
C GLN A 38 3.07 -24.00 0.25
N PHE A 39 3.00 -23.07 1.18
CA PHE A 39 4.16 -22.55 1.91
C PHE A 39 3.75 -22.15 3.32
N THR A 40 4.70 -22.00 4.22
CA THR A 40 4.47 -21.48 5.56
C THR A 40 4.52 -19.95 5.50
N GLN A 41 3.47 -19.31 5.98
CA GLN A 41 3.39 -17.86 6.14
C GLN A 41 3.54 -17.48 7.60
N LEU A 42 4.50 -16.58 7.86
CA LEU A 42 4.57 -15.84 9.12
C LEU A 42 3.80 -14.52 8.93
N GLY A 43 3.09 -14.08 9.97
CA GLY A 43 2.43 -12.80 9.92
C GLY A 43 2.22 -12.23 11.31
N PHE A 44 2.05 -10.91 11.36
CA PHE A 44 1.69 -10.18 12.57
C PHE A 44 0.62 -9.14 12.24
N GLU A 45 -0.22 -8.89 13.23
CA GLU A 45 -1.35 -7.99 13.12
C GLU A 45 -1.35 -7.07 14.33
N LEU A 46 -1.49 -5.78 14.11
CA LEU A 46 -1.66 -4.76 15.13
C LEU A 46 -3.08 -4.20 15.02
N ILE A 47 -3.90 -4.45 16.02
CA ILE A 47 -5.33 -4.10 16.00
C ILE A 47 -5.62 -3.14 17.13
N GLY A 48 -6.29 -2.02 16.80
CA GLY A 48 -6.63 -0.98 17.76
C GLY A 48 -5.58 0.11 17.96
N ALA A 49 -4.56 0.18 17.05
CA ALA A 49 -3.63 1.28 16.95
C ALA A 49 -3.89 2.01 15.60
N GLY A 50 -4.84 2.93 15.60
CA GLY A 50 -5.32 3.62 14.40
C GLY A 50 -4.51 4.84 13.99
N ASP A 51 -3.39 5.12 14.65
CA ASP A 51 -2.52 6.26 14.40
C ASP A 51 -1.26 5.89 13.61
N THR A 52 -0.43 6.89 13.30
CA THR A 52 0.84 6.71 12.60
C THR A 52 1.84 5.87 13.41
N ALA A 53 1.76 5.88 14.74
CA ALA A 53 2.63 5.06 15.58
C ALA A 53 2.42 3.56 15.29
N GLY A 54 1.19 3.14 14.97
CA GLY A 54 0.91 1.78 14.52
C GLY A 54 1.55 1.45 13.19
N ASP A 55 1.54 2.37 12.22
CA ASP A 55 2.23 2.18 10.94
C ASP A 55 3.75 2.08 11.13
N VAL A 56 4.33 2.94 11.97
CA VAL A 56 5.76 2.88 12.34
C VAL A 56 6.10 1.54 12.96
N GLU A 57 5.33 1.06 13.94
CA GLU A 57 5.56 -0.23 14.60
C GLU A 57 5.58 -1.38 13.58
N ILE A 58 4.60 -1.41 12.69
CA ILE A 58 4.49 -2.47 11.67
C ILE A 58 5.65 -2.42 10.67
N VAL A 59 6.00 -1.24 10.15
CA VAL A 59 7.10 -1.11 9.17
C VAL A 59 8.45 -1.40 9.83
N SER A 60 8.68 -0.96 11.06
CA SER A 60 9.89 -1.30 11.82
C SER A 60 10.04 -2.81 12.03
N LEU A 61 8.95 -3.52 12.39
CA LEU A 61 8.97 -4.98 12.51
C LEU A 61 9.31 -5.67 11.19
N VAL A 62 8.80 -5.16 10.06
CA VAL A 62 9.16 -5.71 8.74
C VAL A 62 10.63 -5.44 8.42
N ALA A 63 11.12 -4.23 8.68
CA ALA A 63 12.51 -3.86 8.45
C ALA A 63 13.47 -4.70 9.32
N GLU A 64 13.13 -4.91 10.59
CA GLU A 64 13.88 -5.80 11.47
C GLU A 64 13.87 -7.25 10.95
N ALA A 65 12.70 -7.76 10.56
CA ALA A 65 12.57 -9.13 10.06
C ALA A 65 13.43 -9.36 8.80
N VAL A 66 13.46 -8.43 7.84
CA VAL A 66 14.29 -8.59 6.64
C VAL A 66 15.77 -8.48 6.93
N ARG A 67 16.19 -7.71 7.95
CA ARG A 67 17.57 -7.63 8.41
C ARG A 67 18.00 -8.92 9.12
N GLU A 68 17.19 -9.43 10.06
CA GLU A 68 17.47 -10.66 10.83
C GLU A 68 17.56 -11.90 9.92
N LEU A 69 16.77 -11.94 8.86
CA LEU A 69 16.83 -12.99 7.86
C LEU A 69 18.05 -12.86 6.93
N VAL A 70 18.85 -11.80 7.06
CA VAL A 70 20.05 -11.52 6.25
C VAL A 70 19.72 -11.60 4.75
N LEU A 71 18.58 -11.08 4.36
CA LEU A 71 18.16 -11.08 2.96
C LEU A 71 18.97 -10.06 2.16
N PRO A 72 19.61 -10.47 1.05
CA PRO A 72 20.42 -9.56 0.25
C PRO A 72 19.52 -8.49 -0.38
N ASP A 73 20.04 -7.26 -0.46
CA ASP A 73 19.38 -6.12 -1.11
C ASP A 73 17.89 -5.95 -0.73
N ALA A 74 17.59 -6.19 0.55
CA ALA A 74 16.23 -6.10 1.06
C ALA A 74 15.70 -4.66 0.95
N ARG A 75 14.46 -4.52 0.46
CA ARG A 75 13.77 -3.23 0.29
C ARG A 75 12.31 -3.36 0.69
N ILE A 76 11.81 -2.31 1.32
CA ILE A 76 10.39 -2.15 1.60
C ILE A 76 9.87 -1.06 0.66
N ILE A 77 8.93 -1.42 -0.20
CA ILE A 77 8.25 -0.48 -1.08
C ILE A 77 6.90 -0.21 -0.46
N ALA A 78 6.65 1.04 -0.09
CA ALA A 78 5.41 1.48 0.54
C ALA A 78 4.64 2.45 -0.37
N GLY A 79 3.37 2.63 -0.09
CA GLY A 79 2.50 3.60 -0.74
C GLY A 79 1.23 3.81 0.06
N SER A 80 0.34 4.60 -0.48
CA SER A 80 -0.99 4.81 0.09
C SER A 80 -2.04 4.79 -1.01
N VAL A 81 -3.15 4.13 -0.74
CA VAL A 81 -4.29 4.11 -1.67
C VAL A 81 -5.09 5.43 -1.65
N ARG A 82 -4.91 6.25 -0.62
CA ARG A 82 -5.72 7.47 -0.40
C ARG A 82 -5.53 8.52 -1.49
N PRO A 83 -4.30 8.93 -1.88
CA PRO A 83 -4.11 9.98 -2.87
C PRO A 83 -4.85 9.72 -4.18
N PHE A 84 -4.77 8.50 -4.70
CA PHE A 84 -5.44 8.16 -5.95
C PHE A 84 -6.96 8.02 -5.78
N LYS A 85 -7.43 7.43 -4.69
CA LYS A 85 -8.87 7.33 -4.40
C LYS A 85 -9.52 8.71 -4.25
N GLU A 86 -8.87 9.64 -3.55
CA GLU A 86 -9.37 11.03 -3.41
C GLU A 86 -9.37 11.77 -4.75
N LEU A 87 -8.32 11.59 -5.57
CA LEU A 87 -8.27 12.14 -6.91
C LEU A 87 -9.43 11.63 -7.77
N LEU A 88 -9.67 10.32 -7.77
CA LEU A 88 -10.78 9.71 -8.53
C LEU A 88 -12.16 10.10 -7.97
N ALA A 89 -12.26 10.30 -6.65
CA ALA A 89 -13.50 10.77 -6.04
C ALA A 89 -13.86 12.21 -6.43
N ALA A 90 -12.86 13.03 -6.73
CA ALA A 90 -13.04 14.41 -7.20
C ALA A 90 -13.39 14.50 -8.70
N CYS A 91 -13.20 13.45 -9.50
CA CYS A 91 -13.55 13.44 -10.92
C CYS A 91 -15.06 13.58 -11.12
N GLU A 92 -15.46 14.35 -12.13
CA GLU A 92 -16.86 14.45 -12.58
C GLU A 92 -17.26 13.22 -13.39
N ASP A 93 -16.32 12.68 -14.20
CA ASP A 93 -16.49 11.50 -15.01
C ASP A 93 -16.31 10.22 -14.17
N ARG A 94 -17.43 9.66 -13.73
CA ARG A 94 -17.46 8.43 -12.91
C ARG A 94 -17.03 7.17 -13.67
N GLU A 95 -17.20 7.14 -14.98
CA GLU A 95 -16.77 6.03 -15.81
C GLU A 95 -15.23 6.05 -15.91
N LEU A 96 -14.63 7.21 -16.20
CA LEU A 96 -13.18 7.37 -16.16
C LEU A 96 -12.61 6.96 -14.80
N ALA A 97 -13.19 7.40 -13.68
CA ALA A 97 -12.71 7.07 -12.36
C ALA A 97 -12.66 5.55 -12.11
N ALA A 98 -13.72 4.84 -12.48
CA ALA A 98 -13.79 3.38 -12.34
C ALA A 98 -12.77 2.66 -13.24
N GLU A 99 -12.65 3.11 -14.49
CA GLU A 99 -11.74 2.55 -15.48
C GLU A 99 -10.26 2.82 -15.11
N ALA A 100 -9.94 4.03 -14.63
CA ALA A 100 -8.59 4.38 -14.17
C ALA A 100 -8.12 3.48 -13.03
N LEU A 101 -8.98 3.25 -12.03
CA LEU A 101 -8.68 2.33 -10.93
C LEU A 101 -8.40 0.91 -11.46
N ARG A 102 -9.22 0.42 -12.39
CA ARG A 102 -9.04 -0.89 -12.99
C ARG A 102 -7.75 -1.00 -13.81
N CYS A 103 -7.41 0.04 -14.59
CA CYS A 103 -6.15 0.10 -15.33
C CYS A 103 -4.94 0.05 -14.40
N VAL A 104 -4.94 0.82 -13.32
CA VAL A 104 -3.83 0.82 -12.33
C VAL A 104 -3.71 -0.55 -11.66
N HIS A 105 -4.81 -1.17 -11.25
CA HIS A 105 -4.80 -2.52 -10.68
C HIS A 105 -4.24 -3.58 -11.64
N ALA A 106 -4.46 -3.41 -12.94
CA ALA A 106 -3.95 -4.30 -13.99
C ALA A 106 -2.54 -3.94 -14.47
N ASN A 107 -1.93 -2.84 -13.97
CA ASN A 107 -0.71 -2.23 -14.50
C ASN A 107 -0.82 -1.86 -16.00
N ASP A 108 -2.04 -1.56 -16.48
CA ASP A 108 -2.32 -1.13 -17.84
C ASP A 108 -2.24 0.38 -17.98
N PHE A 109 -1.02 0.92 -17.95
CA PHE A 109 -0.79 2.36 -18.08
C PHE A 109 -1.07 2.89 -19.50
N VAL A 110 -1.00 2.06 -20.53
CA VAL A 110 -1.36 2.45 -21.90
C VAL A 110 -2.88 2.64 -22.00
N GLY A 111 -3.64 1.70 -21.46
CA GLY A 111 -5.10 1.81 -21.38
C GLY A 111 -5.54 2.99 -20.51
N LEU A 112 -4.82 3.27 -19.41
CA LEU A 112 -5.07 4.44 -18.57
C LEU A 112 -4.96 5.74 -19.38
N ASP A 113 -3.82 5.95 -20.07
CA ASP A 113 -3.57 7.16 -20.84
C ASP A 113 -4.59 7.35 -21.97
N ALA A 114 -4.99 6.28 -22.65
CA ALA A 114 -5.99 6.35 -23.71
C ALA A 114 -7.36 6.81 -23.18
N ARG A 115 -7.78 6.34 -21.99
CA ARG A 115 -9.05 6.72 -21.37
C ARG A 115 -9.01 8.16 -20.84
N VAL A 116 -7.91 8.52 -20.18
CA VAL A 116 -7.68 9.89 -19.71
C VAL A 116 -7.74 10.88 -20.87
N ALA A 117 -7.08 10.58 -22.00
CA ALA A 117 -7.08 11.44 -23.18
C ALA A 117 -8.49 11.63 -23.79
N ALA A 118 -9.35 10.60 -23.71
CA ALA A 118 -10.71 10.63 -24.24
C ALA A 118 -11.72 11.35 -23.33
N SER A 119 -11.36 11.59 -22.05
CA SER A 119 -12.28 12.21 -21.08
C SER A 119 -12.39 13.72 -21.26
N ALA A 120 -13.45 14.28 -20.68
CA ALA A 120 -13.69 15.74 -20.63
C ALA A 120 -13.14 16.40 -19.36
N GLU A 121 -12.43 15.67 -18.50
CA GLU A 121 -11.85 16.22 -17.28
C GLU A 121 -10.85 17.34 -17.57
N PRO A 122 -10.66 18.29 -16.64
CA PRO A 122 -9.65 19.34 -16.77
C PRO A 122 -8.25 18.74 -16.96
N GLU A 123 -7.40 19.41 -17.74
CA GLU A 123 -6.05 18.93 -18.06
C GLU A 123 -5.19 18.64 -16.82
N ALA A 124 -5.35 19.44 -15.76
CA ALA A 124 -4.67 19.21 -14.49
C ALA A 124 -5.09 17.89 -13.82
N VAL A 125 -6.38 17.54 -13.87
CA VAL A 125 -6.92 16.29 -13.34
C VAL A 125 -6.44 15.12 -14.21
N LYS A 126 -6.48 15.27 -15.54
CA LYS A 126 -5.95 14.27 -16.48
C LYS A 126 -4.49 13.96 -16.22
N ALA A 127 -3.66 15.00 -16.09
CA ALA A 127 -2.24 14.85 -15.76
C ALA A 127 -2.06 14.11 -14.43
N ALA A 128 -2.83 14.50 -13.40
CA ALA A 128 -2.74 13.86 -12.09
C ALA A 128 -3.13 12.37 -12.14
N ILE A 129 -4.18 11.99 -12.86
CA ILE A 129 -4.59 10.57 -13.01
C ILE A 129 -3.51 9.75 -13.73
N SER A 130 -2.89 10.30 -14.78
CA SER A 130 -1.85 9.61 -15.53
C SER A 130 -0.53 9.52 -14.77
N GLU A 131 -0.12 10.60 -14.08
CA GLU A 131 1.22 10.69 -13.47
C GLU A 131 1.31 10.08 -12.08
N LEU A 132 0.27 10.26 -11.23
CA LEU A 132 0.30 9.83 -9.83
C LEU A 132 0.70 8.34 -9.66
N PRO A 133 0.11 7.38 -10.40
CA PRO A 133 0.50 5.97 -10.26
C PRO A 133 1.88 5.65 -10.82
N ARG A 134 2.58 6.61 -11.44
CA ARG A 134 3.96 6.44 -11.94
C ARG A 134 5.01 7.05 -11.00
N LEU A 135 4.56 7.73 -9.94
CA LEU A 135 5.47 8.35 -8.99
C LEU A 135 6.09 7.30 -8.08
N HIS A 136 7.41 7.27 -8.05
CA HIS A 136 8.21 6.41 -7.18
C HIS A 136 9.53 7.10 -6.80
N GLY A 137 10.10 6.69 -5.67
CA GLY A 137 11.36 7.26 -5.17
C GLY A 137 11.51 7.13 -3.66
N GLY A 138 12.42 7.90 -3.10
CA GLY A 138 12.55 8.09 -1.66
C GLY A 138 11.48 9.02 -1.10
N ALA A 139 11.71 9.59 0.10
CA ALA A 139 10.76 10.49 0.74
C ALA A 139 10.46 11.76 -0.07
N GLU A 140 11.37 12.17 -0.94
CA GLU A 140 11.20 13.33 -1.84
C GLU A 140 10.04 13.18 -2.83
N VAL A 141 9.62 11.94 -3.13
CA VAL A 141 8.47 11.72 -4.02
C VAL A 141 7.15 12.23 -3.42
N LEU A 142 7.08 12.31 -2.08
CA LEU A 142 5.90 12.79 -1.39
C LEU A 142 5.60 14.27 -1.72
N ASP A 143 6.65 15.09 -1.92
CA ASP A 143 6.49 16.48 -2.36
C ASP A 143 5.89 16.56 -3.77
N ARG A 144 6.30 15.65 -4.65
CA ARG A 144 5.79 15.58 -6.02
C ARG A 144 4.31 15.16 -6.03
N VAL A 145 3.93 14.21 -5.17
CA VAL A 145 2.52 13.79 -5.02
C VAL A 145 1.67 14.96 -4.55
N ASP A 146 2.08 15.67 -3.49
CA ASP A 146 1.32 16.79 -2.96
C ASP A 146 1.23 17.94 -3.98
N ALA A 147 2.31 18.25 -4.71
CA ALA A 147 2.30 19.26 -5.75
C ALA A 147 1.35 18.90 -6.91
N LEU A 148 1.37 17.65 -7.36
CA LEU A 148 0.51 17.16 -8.43
C LEU A 148 -0.98 17.24 -8.05
N LEU A 149 -1.31 16.83 -6.83
CA LEU A 149 -2.68 16.88 -6.31
C LEU A 149 -3.17 18.33 -6.12
N ALA A 150 -2.29 19.23 -5.65
CA ALA A 150 -2.62 20.63 -5.48
C ALA A 150 -2.99 21.30 -6.81
N VAL A 151 -2.25 21.00 -7.90
CA VAL A 151 -2.56 21.47 -9.24
C VAL A 151 -3.91 20.94 -9.75
N ALA A 152 -4.26 19.70 -9.37
CA ALA A 152 -5.57 19.10 -9.65
C ALA A 152 -6.71 19.61 -8.72
N GLY A 153 -6.42 20.58 -7.84
CA GLY A 153 -7.41 21.17 -6.93
C GLY A 153 -7.59 20.44 -5.60
N ILE A 154 -6.77 19.43 -5.31
CA ILE A 154 -6.82 18.68 -4.06
C ILE A 154 -5.76 19.21 -3.09
N VAL A 155 -6.20 20.02 -2.13
CA VAL A 155 -5.29 20.72 -1.19
C VAL A 155 -5.07 19.94 0.11
N ALA A 156 -5.79 18.83 0.32
CA ALA A 156 -5.63 18.01 1.51
C ALA A 156 -4.22 17.37 1.56
N PRO A 157 -3.53 17.35 2.73
CA PRO A 157 -2.20 16.78 2.86
C PRO A 157 -2.27 15.23 2.90
N LEU A 158 -2.52 14.63 1.75
CA LEU A 158 -2.77 13.17 1.62
C LEU A 158 -1.51 12.32 1.83
N THR A 159 -0.32 12.94 1.82
CA THR A 159 0.95 12.26 2.13
C THR A 159 1.38 12.40 3.59
N ARG A 160 0.62 13.12 4.43
CA ARG A 160 0.99 13.41 5.83
C ARG A 160 1.32 12.16 6.64
N GLU A 161 0.55 11.09 6.48
CA GLU A 161 0.75 9.83 7.21
C GLU A 161 2.05 9.14 6.77
N LEU A 162 2.37 9.18 5.47
CA LEU A 162 3.63 8.64 4.96
C LEU A 162 4.84 9.45 5.41
N ARG A 163 4.72 10.79 5.51
CA ARG A 163 5.78 11.65 6.08
C ARG A 163 6.01 11.34 7.55
N ALA A 164 4.94 11.26 8.32
CA ALA A 164 5.03 10.91 9.74
C ALA A 164 5.56 9.48 9.96
N LEU A 165 5.29 8.55 9.04
CA LEU A 165 5.94 7.24 9.03
C LEU A 165 7.45 7.37 8.88
N VAL A 166 7.95 8.13 7.88
CA VAL A 166 9.40 8.33 7.66
C VAL A 166 10.05 8.98 8.88
N GLU A 167 9.41 10.00 9.46
CA GLU A 167 9.90 10.72 10.64
C GLU A 167 9.95 9.83 11.90
N GLY A 168 9.04 8.86 12.01
CA GLY A 168 8.95 7.96 13.15
C GLY A 168 9.88 6.73 13.08
N LEU A 169 10.39 6.40 11.89
CA LEU A 169 11.29 5.26 11.71
C LEU A 169 12.71 5.55 12.20
N ALA A 170 13.38 4.51 12.71
CA ALA A 170 14.81 4.57 12.95
C ALA A 170 15.56 4.77 11.61
N PRO A 171 16.74 5.46 11.62
CA PRO A 171 17.48 5.73 10.39
C PRO A 171 17.79 4.49 9.56
N GLU A 172 18.12 3.37 10.19
CA GLU A 172 18.38 2.10 9.55
C GLU A 172 17.14 1.47 8.90
N ASP A 173 15.95 1.69 9.45
CA ASP A 173 14.67 1.23 8.89
C ASP A 173 14.26 2.12 7.70
N ALA A 174 14.49 3.42 7.81
CA ALA A 174 14.19 4.36 6.74
C ALA A 174 15.06 4.14 5.49
N GLN A 175 16.30 3.63 5.65
CA GLN A 175 17.21 3.36 4.52
C GLN A 175 16.69 2.27 3.56
N VAL A 176 15.92 1.32 4.07
CA VAL A 176 15.35 0.24 3.24
C VAL A 176 13.97 0.58 2.70
N LEU A 177 13.41 1.74 3.07
CA LEU A 177 12.09 2.20 2.66
C LEU A 177 12.17 3.06 1.39
N SER A 178 11.31 2.78 0.44
CA SER A 178 11.01 3.62 -0.71
C SER A 178 9.52 3.64 -0.97
N PHE A 179 9.07 4.58 -1.81
CA PHE A 179 7.65 4.74 -2.14
C PHE A 179 7.39 4.43 -3.61
N ASP A 180 6.20 3.85 -3.86
CA ASP A 180 5.69 3.60 -5.21
C ASP A 180 4.17 3.70 -5.17
N PHE A 181 3.62 4.65 -5.91
CA PHE A 181 2.18 4.90 -5.96
C PHE A 181 1.44 4.00 -6.97
N SER A 182 2.15 3.09 -7.64
CA SER A 182 1.53 2.02 -8.43
C SER A 182 1.08 0.82 -7.60
N ILE A 183 1.61 0.65 -6.37
CA ILE A 183 1.37 -0.54 -5.54
C ILE A 183 -0.04 -0.60 -4.92
N MET A 184 -0.96 0.20 -5.42
CA MET A 184 -2.38 0.20 -4.99
C MET A 184 -3.11 -1.12 -5.26
N ASN A 185 -2.39 -2.19 -5.54
CA ASN A 185 -2.99 -3.37 -6.12
C ASN A 185 -3.64 -4.33 -5.14
N SER A 186 -4.63 -4.96 -5.66
CA SER A 186 -5.21 -6.28 -5.38
C SER A 186 -6.07 -6.47 -4.14
N PHE A 187 -6.11 -5.55 -3.18
CA PHE A 187 -7.02 -5.72 -2.04
C PHE A 187 -7.78 -4.42 -1.77
N ASP A 188 -9.04 -4.36 -2.22
CA ASP A 188 -9.94 -3.21 -2.01
C ASP A 188 -10.19 -2.87 -0.54
N TYR A 189 -9.74 -3.73 0.38
CA TYR A 189 -9.94 -3.52 1.81
C TYR A 189 -8.89 -2.61 2.47
N TYR A 190 -7.77 -2.27 1.80
CA TYR A 190 -6.81 -1.34 2.37
C TYR A 190 -7.35 0.09 2.39
N THR A 191 -7.10 0.78 3.52
CA THR A 191 -7.63 2.11 3.80
C THR A 191 -6.57 3.20 3.86
N GLY A 192 -5.30 2.83 3.86
CA GLY A 192 -4.18 3.76 3.99
C GLY A 192 -2.89 3.17 3.46
N LEU A 193 -1.90 3.04 4.35
CA LEU A 193 -0.60 2.44 4.07
C LEU A 193 -0.75 1.05 3.43
N VAL A 194 0.02 0.82 2.38
CA VAL A 194 0.28 -0.50 1.80
C VAL A 194 1.78 -0.66 1.62
N PHE A 195 2.30 -1.89 1.74
CA PHE A 195 3.72 -2.15 1.52
C PHE A 195 3.98 -3.56 1.00
N LYS A 196 5.13 -3.71 0.34
CA LYS A 196 5.72 -4.99 -0.07
C LYS A 196 7.20 -5.00 0.30
N ALA A 197 7.67 -6.11 0.85
CA ALA A 197 9.09 -6.33 1.10
C ALA A 197 9.66 -7.24 0.01
N TYR A 198 10.78 -6.84 -0.55
CA TYR A 198 11.50 -7.57 -1.60
C TYR A 198 12.90 -7.92 -1.11
N ALA A 199 13.48 -8.97 -1.68
CA ALA A 199 14.87 -9.35 -1.46
C ALA A 199 15.55 -9.62 -2.81
N GLY A 200 16.85 -9.32 -2.89
CA GLY A 200 17.63 -9.53 -4.10
C GLY A 200 17.61 -10.99 -4.56
N GLY A 201 17.50 -11.19 -5.87
CA GLY A 201 17.45 -12.53 -6.47
C GLY A 201 16.10 -13.24 -6.41
N LEU A 202 15.08 -12.64 -5.77
CA LEU A 202 13.72 -13.18 -5.74
C LEU A 202 12.80 -12.32 -6.60
N PRO A 203 12.01 -12.91 -7.52
CA PRO A 203 11.12 -12.16 -8.42
C PRO A 203 9.86 -11.64 -7.71
N ASP A 204 9.44 -12.34 -6.67
CA ASP A 204 8.22 -12.03 -5.93
C ASP A 204 8.54 -11.39 -4.57
N PRO A 205 7.62 -10.58 -4.01
CA PRO A 205 7.80 -10.04 -2.67
C PRO A 205 7.84 -11.16 -1.63
N VAL A 206 8.77 -11.04 -0.68
CA VAL A 206 8.91 -11.97 0.46
C VAL A 206 7.91 -11.67 1.57
N GLY A 207 7.34 -10.47 1.57
CA GLY A 207 6.31 -10.03 2.52
C GLY A 207 5.42 -8.95 1.93
N SER A 208 4.23 -8.81 2.48
CA SER A 208 3.30 -7.73 2.11
C SER A 208 2.32 -7.45 3.23
N GLY A 209 1.85 -6.22 3.30
CA GLY A 209 0.86 -5.80 4.29
C GLY A 209 0.26 -4.44 3.98
N GLY A 210 -0.56 -3.96 4.91
CA GLY A 210 -1.17 -2.63 4.83
C GLY A 210 -2.23 -2.42 5.89
N ARG A 211 -2.70 -1.19 5.99
CA ARG A 211 -3.75 -0.74 6.91
C ARG A 211 -5.14 -1.07 6.37
N TYR A 212 -6.00 -1.64 7.20
CA TYR A 212 -7.35 -2.10 6.81
C TYR A 212 -8.41 -1.81 7.90
N ASP A 213 -8.57 -0.56 8.27
CA ASP A 213 -9.44 -0.13 9.39
C ASP A 213 -10.93 -0.45 9.16
N SER A 214 -11.41 -0.44 7.92
CA SER A 214 -12.83 -0.61 7.59
C SER A 214 -13.41 -2.00 7.88
N ILE A 215 -12.57 -3.01 8.07
CA ILE A 215 -13.02 -4.40 8.27
C ILE A 215 -13.68 -4.61 9.65
N PHE A 216 -13.39 -3.74 10.63
CA PHE A 216 -13.91 -3.83 12.00
C PHE A 216 -15.10 -2.90 12.27
N THR A 217 -15.52 -2.07 11.32
CA THR A 217 -16.58 -1.07 11.46
C THR A 217 -17.97 -1.55 11.00
N GLY A 218 -18.12 -2.84 10.72
CA GLY A 218 -19.38 -3.46 10.29
C GLY A 218 -20.08 -4.23 11.39
#